data_4f43c3be60941d6eb0fa50165c53d7c7
#
_entry.id   4f43c3be60941d6eb0fa50165c53d7c7
#
_cell.length_a   1.000
_cell.length_b   1.000
_cell.length_c   1.000
_cell.angle_alpha   90.00
_cell.angle_beta   90.00
_cell.angle_gamma   90.00
#
_symmetry.space_group_name_H-M   'P 1'
#
loop_
_entity.id
_entity.type
_entity.pdbx_description
1 polymer ?
#
loop_
_entity_poly.entity_id
_entity_poly.type
_entity_poly.pdbx_seq_one_letter_code
_entity_poly.pdbx_strand_id
1 'polypeptide(L)'
;MNLNKHLEFFNPLKIEEDIHIIGVGAIGSNLALMLTRLGCTNIHLYDFDKVESINVANQNYFERQVGFTKLEATIENMSEINPNIEIEAHPEGWKKEHIMSGFVFLCLDNIDTRREVVLKCKNNKYITAILDFRMGLSDAQHYMADNQDEKAINRLLDTMDFTHEEAKAALPVSACGTSLSVLPTIWTVISAGVANFINFCKTNKYKHTILVNPFESIVDAF
;
A
#
# COMPACT_ATOMS: atom_id res chain seq x y z
N MET A 1 -1.21 6.08 -21.81
CA MET A 1 -0.34 7.09 -21.13
C MET A 1 1.07 7.06 -21.73
N ASN A 2 1.81 8.17 -21.79
CA ASN A 2 3.19 8.22 -22.33
C ASN A 2 4.20 8.08 -21.20
N LEU A 3 4.97 6.99 -21.20
CA LEU A 3 5.94 6.62 -20.15
C LEU A 3 7.40 6.98 -20.48
N ASN A 4 7.66 7.70 -21.56
CA ASN A 4 9.04 7.96 -22.06
C ASN A 4 9.99 8.59 -21.03
N LYS A 5 9.45 9.27 -19.99
CA LYS A 5 10.31 9.90 -18.96
C LYS A 5 10.99 8.91 -18.01
N HIS A 6 10.45 7.69 -17.87
CA HIS A 6 10.99 6.70 -16.94
C HIS A 6 11.08 5.28 -17.50
N LEU A 7 10.59 5.04 -18.72
CA LEU A 7 10.51 3.71 -19.33
C LEU A 7 11.86 2.98 -19.41
N GLU A 8 12.95 3.71 -19.66
CA GLU A 8 14.31 3.14 -19.70
C GLU A 8 14.81 2.76 -18.30
N PHE A 9 14.37 3.47 -17.27
CA PHE A 9 14.72 3.17 -15.89
C PHE A 9 13.84 2.05 -15.30
N PHE A 10 12.53 2.11 -15.53
CA PHE A 10 11.55 1.14 -15.07
C PHE A 10 10.49 0.95 -16.16
N ASN A 11 10.38 -0.28 -16.66
CA ASN A 11 9.38 -0.65 -17.65
C ASN A 11 8.23 -1.44 -16.98
N PRO A 12 7.10 -0.82 -16.64
CA PRO A 12 5.97 -1.47 -16.01
C PRO A 12 5.30 -2.54 -16.89
N LEU A 13 5.48 -2.47 -18.21
CA LEU A 13 4.94 -3.47 -19.15
C LEU A 13 5.61 -4.85 -19.01
N LYS A 14 6.69 -4.95 -18.22
CA LYS A 14 7.33 -6.23 -17.87
C LYS A 14 6.75 -6.84 -16.59
N ILE A 15 5.85 -6.12 -15.91
CA ILE A 15 5.11 -6.65 -14.76
C ILE A 15 3.81 -7.17 -15.32
N GLU A 16 3.75 -8.48 -15.54
CA GLU A 16 2.56 -9.18 -16.04
C GLU A 16 1.66 -9.65 -14.88
N GLU A 17 2.19 -9.58 -13.67
CA GLU A 17 1.51 -10.01 -12.45
C GLU A 17 0.49 -8.99 -11.98
N ASP A 18 -0.54 -9.48 -11.30
CA ASP A 18 -1.53 -8.65 -10.64
C ASP A 18 -0.92 -7.86 -9.48
N ILE A 19 -1.49 -6.71 -9.21
CA ILE A 19 -1.15 -5.85 -8.07
C ILE A 19 -2.38 -5.70 -7.18
N HIS A 20 -2.31 -6.25 -5.98
CA HIS A 20 -3.38 -6.16 -4.99
C HIS A 20 -3.08 -5.05 -3.98
N ILE A 21 -3.94 -4.05 -3.87
CA ILE A 21 -3.85 -2.97 -2.87
C ILE A 21 -4.95 -3.18 -1.84
N ILE A 22 -4.59 -3.64 -0.65
CA ILE A 22 -5.53 -3.94 0.42
C ILE A 22 -5.63 -2.74 1.36
N GLY A 23 -6.76 -2.05 1.27
CA GLY A 23 -7.02 -0.75 1.87
C GLY A 23 -6.65 0.42 0.96
N VAL A 24 -7.60 1.32 0.66
CA VAL A 24 -7.36 2.56 -0.10
C VAL A 24 -7.58 3.81 0.76
N GLY A 25 -7.12 3.75 2.02
CA GLY A 25 -7.06 4.88 2.94
C GLY A 25 -5.89 5.82 2.65
N ALA A 26 -5.27 6.37 3.70
CA ALA A 26 -4.20 7.37 3.59
C ALA A 26 -2.98 6.90 2.78
N ILE A 27 -2.54 5.67 3.00
CA ILE A 27 -1.43 5.09 2.22
C ILE A 27 -1.95 4.59 0.87
N GLY A 28 -2.97 3.72 0.86
CA GLY A 28 -3.37 3.02 -0.36
C GLY A 28 -3.92 3.90 -1.47
N SER A 29 -4.68 4.97 -1.17
CA SER A 29 -5.17 5.90 -2.19
C SER A 29 -4.04 6.66 -2.87
N ASN A 30 -3.03 7.12 -2.11
CA ASN A 30 -1.85 7.78 -2.66
C ASN A 30 -0.94 6.82 -3.43
N LEU A 31 -0.76 5.59 -2.92
CA LEU A 31 0.00 4.52 -3.58
C LEU A 31 -0.62 4.12 -4.92
N ALA A 32 -1.95 3.94 -4.97
CA ALA A 32 -2.68 3.59 -6.18
C ALA A 32 -2.41 4.59 -7.32
N LEU A 33 -2.45 5.89 -7.02
CA LEU A 33 -2.14 6.93 -7.99
C LEU A 33 -0.66 6.97 -8.38
N MET A 34 0.26 6.67 -7.46
CA MET A 34 1.68 6.58 -7.80
C MET A 34 1.95 5.40 -8.75
N LEU A 35 1.40 4.22 -8.47
CA LEU A 35 1.52 3.04 -9.34
C LEU A 35 0.89 3.28 -10.72
N THR A 36 -0.28 3.95 -10.76
CA THR A 36 -0.92 4.34 -12.02
C THR A 36 -0.03 5.26 -12.84
N ARG A 37 0.61 6.27 -12.23
CA ARG A 37 1.55 7.19 -12.91
C ARG A 37 2.82 6.49 -13.39
N LEU A 38 3.25 5.45 -12.70
CA LEU A 38 4.35 4.58 -13.14
C LEU A 38 3.95 3.70 -14.34
N GLY A 39 2.65 3.57 -14.62
CA GLY A 39 2.13 2.78 -15.73
C GLY A 39 1.83 1.33 -15.37
N CYS A 40 1.77 1.01 -14.08
CA CYS A 40 1.28 -0.29 -13.64
C CYS A 40 -0.21 -0.43 -14.02
N THR A 41 -0.58 -1.62 -14.47
CA THR A 41 -1.93 -2.03 -14.82
C THR A 41 -2.31 -3.27 -14.00
N ASN A 42 -3.47 -3.87 -14.25
CA ASN A 42 -3.95 -5.07 -13.55
C ASN A 42 -3.99 -4.88 -12.01
N ILE A 43 -4.71 -3.84 -11.58
CA ILE A 43 -4.76 -3.46 -10.16
C ILE A 43 -6.07 -3.89 -9.53
N HIS A 44 -5.98 -4.66 -8.45
CA HIS A 44 -7.09 -5.06 -7.59
C HIS A 44 -7.14 -4.16 -6.37
N LEU A 45 -8.28 -3.52 -6.12
CA LEU A 45 -8.48 -2.61 -4.99
C LEU A 45 -9.48 -3.19 -3.99
N TYR A 46 -9.13 -3.18 -2.71
CA TYR A 46 -9.95 -3.73 -1.63
C TYR A 46 -10.25 -2.65 -0.59
N ASP A 47 -11.49 -2.25 -0.44
CA ASP A 47 -11.95 -1.34 0.62
C ASP A 47 -13.48 -1.37 0.72
N PHE A 48 -14.05 -1.16 1.89
CA PHE A 48 -15.50 -1.14 2.12
C PHE A 48 -15.99 0.23 2.62
N ASP A 49 -15.09 1.18 2.84
CA ASP A 49 -15.40 2.48 3.41
C ASP A 49 -15.93 3.47 2.36
N LYS A 50 -16.50 4.56 2.88
CA LYS A 50 -16.83 5.76 2.11
C LYS A 50 -15.84 6.88 2.39
N VAL A 51 -15.74 7.79 1.45
CA VAL A 51 -14.98 9.03 1.60
C VAL A 51 -15.75 9.95 2.56
N GLU A 52 -15.07 10.37 3.63
CA GLU A 52 -15.55 11.37 4.57
C GLU A 52 -14.75 12.67 4.38
N SER A 53 -15.31 13.82 4.77
CA SER A 53 -14.65 15.13 4.64
C SER A 53 -13.26 15.15 5.31
N ILE A 54 -13.10 14.46 6.45
CA ILE A 54 -11.81 14.34 7.16
C ILE A 54 -10.75 13.61 6.33
N ASN A 55 -11.16 12.75 5.41
CA ASN A 55 -10.24 11.99 4.57
C ASN A 55 -9.55 12.85 3.51
N VAL A 56 -10.18 13.96 3.10
CA VAL A 56 -9.65 14.83 2.03
C VAL A 56 -8.30 15.45 2.40
N ALA A 57 -8.04 15.64 3.70
CA ALA A 57 -6.81 16.25 4.18
C ALA A 57 -5.55 15.39 4.02
N ASN A 58 -5.68 14.05 3.97
CA ASN A 58 -4.54 13.13 3.99
C ASN A 58 -4.67 11.90 3.09
N GLN A 59 -5.83 11.73 2.44
CA GLN A 59 -6.07 10.70 1.43
C GLN A 59 -6.22 11.38 0.06
N ASN A 60 -6.08 10.61 -1.01
CA ASN A 60 -6.10 11.19 -2.35
C ASN A 60 -7.53 11.29 -2.89
N TYR A 61 -8.36 12.05 -2.17
CA TYR A 61 -9.75 12.32 -2.50
C TYR A 61 -10.00 13.82 -2.60
N PHE A 62 -11.06 14.17 -3.31
CA PHE A 62 -11.53 15.54 -3.47
C PHE A 62 -12.82 15.76 -2.67
N GLU A 63 -13.08 17.01 -2.26
CA GLU A 63 -14.30 17.36 -1.53
C GLU A 63 -15.58 16.92 -2.26
N ARG A 64 -15.61 17.01 -3.60
CA ARG A 64 -16.73 16.54 -4.43
C ARG A 64 -16.99 15.01 -4.35
N GLN A 65 -16.04 14.24 -3.85
CA GLN A 65 -16.13 12.78 -3.72
C GLN A 65 -16.61 12.34 -2.33
N VAL A 66 -16.84 13.27 -1.40
CA VAL A 66 -17.39 12.93 -0.10
C VAL A 66 -18.75 12.23 -0.24
N GLY A 67 -18.88 11.07 0.38
CA GLY A 67 -20.04 10.17 0.28
C GLY A 67 -19.91 9.06 -0.78
N PHE A 68 -18.99 9.15 -1.75
CA PHE A 68 -18.66 8.04 -2.65
C PHE A 68 -18.01 6.91 -1.85
N THR A 69 -18.04 5.68 -2.35
CA THR A 69 -17.15 4.65 -1.82
C THR A 69 -15.70 5.05 -2.12
N LYS A 70 -14.77 4.66 -1.25
CA LYS A 70 -13.34 4.92 -1.48
C LYS A 70 -12.86 4.27 -2.77
N LEU A 71 -13.43 3.12 -3.15
CA LEU A 71 -13.13 2.45 -4.42
C LEU A 71 -13.57 3.27 -5.61
N GLU A 72 -14.84 3.75 -5.66
CA GLU A 72 -15.33 4.60 -6.75
C GLU A 72 -14.46 5.84 -6.95
N ALA A 73 -14.12 6.53 -5.84
CA ALA A 73 -13.28 7.71 -5.88
C ALA A 73 -11.85 7.40 -6.33
N THR A 74 -11.26 6.29 -5.87
CA THR A 74 -9.91 5.88 -6.28
C THR A 74 -9.87 5.51 -7.76
N ILE A 75 -10.86 4.75 -8.25
CA ILE A 75 -10.96 4.34 -9.65
C ILE A 75 -11.14 5.56 -10.56
N GLU A 76 -12.00 6.51 -10.18
CA GLU A 76 -12.16 7.78 -10.91
C GLU A 76 -10.82 8.48 -11.06
N ASN A 77 -10.10 8.68 -9.94
CA ASN A 77 -8.81 9.39 -9.93
C ASN A 77 -7.71 8.66 -10.72
N MET A 78 -7.68 7.32 -10.66
CA MET A 78 -6.74 6.51 -11.45
C MET A 78 -7.05 6.59 -12.95
N SER A 79 -8.33 6.55 -13.32
CA SER A 79 -8.78 6.61 -14.71
C SER A 79 -8.50 7.96 -15.35
N GLU A 80 -8.55 9.06 -14.60
CA GLU A 80 -8.14 10.38 -15.06
C GLU A 80 -6.63 10.45 -15.42
N ILE A 81 -5.80 9.61 -14.76
CA ILE A 81 -4.37 9.52 -15.05
C ILE A 81 -4.12 8.58 -16.24
N ASN A 82 -4.74 7.41 -16.23
CA ASN A 82 -4.58 6.39 -17.26
C ASN A 82 -5.94 5.78 -17.62
N PRO A 83 -6.62 6.29 -18.68
CA PRO A 83 -7.93 5.79 -19.09
C PRO A 83 -7.97 4.31 -19.52
N ASN A 84 -6.80 3.71 -19.76
CA ASN A 84 -6.68 2.31 -20.18
C ASN A 84 -6.21 1.39 -19.03
N ILE A 85 -6.29 1.85 -17.78
CA ILE A 85 -5.93 1.01 -16.64
C ILE A 85 -7.00 -0.06 -16.40
N GLU A 86 -6.56 -1.28 -16.12
CA GLU A 86 -7.45 -2.38 -15.74
C GLU A 86 -7.54 -2.45 -14.22
N ILE A 87 -8.76 -2.30 -13.70
CA ILE A 87 -8.98 -2.27 -12.25
C ILE A 87 -10.11 -3.23 -11.90
N GLU A 88 -9.85 -4.12 -10.96
CA GLU A 88 -10.87 -4.94 -10.30
C GLU A 88 -11.13 -4.42 -8.89
N ALA A 89 -12.40 -4.14 -8.58
CA ALA A 89 -12.82 -3.57 -7.31
C ALA A 89 -13.49 -4.62 -6.42
N HIS A 90 -13.07 -4.68 -5.15
CA HIS A 90 -13.60 -5.59 -4.13
C HIS A 90 -14.24 -4.77 -2.98
N PRO A 91 -15.52 -4.36 -3.13
CA PRO A 91 -16.21 -3.47 -2.20
C PRO A 91 -16.51 -4.09 -0.84
N GLU A 92 -16.37 -5.39 -0.71
CA GLU A 92 -16.47 -6.11 0.55
C GLU A 92 -15.17 -6.08 1.38
N GLY A 93 -14.13 -5.42 0.86
CA GLY A 93 -12.78 -5.49 1.42
C GLY A 93 -12.11 -6.84 1.16
N TRP A 94 -10.93 -7.06 1.75
CA TRP A 94 -10.26 -8.35 1.63
C TRP A 94 -10.95 -9.43 2.47
N LYS A 95 -11.08 -10.62 1.89
CA LYS A 95 -11.59 -11.83 2.56
C LYS A 95 -10.70 -13.04 2.24
N LYS A 96 -10.73 -14.05 3.10
CA LYS A 96 -9.91 -15.28 2.95
C LYS A 96 -10.21 -16.07 1.69
N GLU A 97 -11.40 -15.90 1.12
CA GLU A 97 -11.86 -16.57 -0.10
C GLU A 97 -11.26 -15.99 -1.37
N HIS A 98 -10.75 -14.75 -1.33
CA HIS A 98 -10.13 -14.13 -2.50
C HIS A 98 -8.90 -14.92 -2.93
N ILE A 99 -8.81 -15.17 -4.23
CA ILE A 99 -7.64 -15.74 -4.88
C ILE A 99 -6.76 -14.58 -5.32
N MET A 100 -5.52 -14.58 -4.91
CA MET A 100 -4.55 -13.54 -5.23
C MET A 100 -3.31 -14.13 -5.88
N SER A 101 -2.68 -13.34 -6.77
CA SER A 101 -1.42 -13.63 -7.43
C SER A 101 -0.56 -12.36 -7.53
N GLY A 102 0.72 -12.49 -7.81
CA GLY A 102 1.62 -11.35 -8.02
C GLY A 102 1.95 -10.59 -6.74
N PHE A 103 1.76 -9.29 -6.73
CA PHE A 103 2.20 -8.40 -5.66
C PHE A 103 1.06 -8.00 -4.73
N VAL A 104 1.29 -8.10 -3.43
CA VAL A 104 0.29 -7.74 -2.40
C VAL A 104 0.80 -6.56 -1.57
N PHE A 105 0.12 -5.43 -1.68
CA PHE A 105 0.40 -4.20 -0.93
C PHE A 105 -0.58 -4.07 0.23
N LEU A 106 -0.07 -4.12 1.46
CA LEU A 106 -0.85 -4.00 2.68
C LEU A 106 -0.89 -2.54 3.13
N CYS A 107 -2.06 -1.90 2.95
CA CYS A 107 -2.29 -0.48 3.24
C CYS A 107 -3.45 -0.25 4.22
N LEU A 108 -3.99 -1.31 4.81
CA LEU A 108 -5.08 -1.26 5.80
C LEU A 108 -4.52 -0.89 7.19
N ASP A 109 -5.39 -0.49 8.10
CA ASP A 109 -5.02 -0.06 9.45
C ASP A 109 -5.05 -1.19 10.50
N ASN A 110 -5.74 -2.31 10.21
CA ASN A 110 -5.93 -3.43 11.13
C ASN A 110 -4.77 -4.43 11.02
N ILE A 111 -3.98 -4.56 12.10
CA ILE A 111 -2.81 -5.45 12.14
C ILE A 111 -3.20 -6.93 12.10
N ASP A 112 -4.33 -7.30 12.69
CA ASP A 112 -4.79 -8.69 12.70
C ASP A 112 -5.16 -9.13 11.28
N THR A 113 -5.86 -8.27 10.53
CA THR A 113 -6.16 -8.51 9.12
C THR A 113 -4.89 -8.55 8.26
N ARG A 114 -3.90 -7.68 8.51
CA ARG A 114 -2.59 -7.77 7.83
C ARG A 114 -1.95 -9.14 8.02
N ARG A 115 -1.90 -9.60 9.28
CA ARG A 115 -1.36 -10.92 9.63
C ARG A 115 -2.12 -12.06 8.93
N GLU A 116 -3.44 -11.98 8.88
CA GLU A 116 -4.27 -12.96 8.16
C GLU A 116 -3.96 -12.99 6.66
N VAL A 117 -3.79 -11.84 6.01
CA VAL A 117 -3.39 -11.76 4.60
C VAL A 117 -2.04 -12.41 4.39
N VAL A 118 -1.03 -12.08 5.20
CA VAL A 118 0.32 -12.67 5.07
C VAL A 118 0.28 -14.18 5.25
N LEU A 119 -0.47 -14.68 6.25
CA LEU A 119 -0.64 -16.12 6.48
C LEU A 119 -1.35 -16.82 5.31
N LYS A 120 -2.31 -16.17 4.67
CA LYS A 120 -2.99 -16.68 3.48
C LYS A 120 -2.08 -16.71 2.26
N CYS A 121 -1.21 -15.71 2.12
CA CYS A 121 -0.24 -15.62 1.02
C CYS A 121 0.94 -16.58 1.21
N LYS A 122 1.32 -16.86 2.46
CA LYS A 122 2.40 -17.80 2.78
C LYS A 122 2.15 -19.15 2.10
N ASN A 123 3.16 -19.68 1.45
CA ASN A 123 3.11 -20.92 0.66
C ASN A 123 2.24 -20.85 -0.62
N ASN A 124 1.69 -19.72 -0.99
CA ASN A 124 1.06 -19.54 -2.28
C ASN A 124 2.12 -19.18 -3.33
N LYS A 125 2.47 -20.15 -4.18
CA LYS A 125 3.50 -19.97 -5.22
C LYS A 125 3.18 -18.90 -6.28
N TYR A 126 1.94 -18.46 -6.36
CA TYR A 126 1.50 -17.42 -7.29
C TYR A 126 1.68 -16.01 -6.72
N ILE A 127 1.95 -15.86 -5.43
CA ILE A 127 2.32 -14.57 -4.84
C ILE A 127 3.83 -14.36 -5.02
N THR A 128 4.20 -13.24 -5.59
CA THR A 128 5.59 -12.85 -5.85
C THR A 128 6.21 -12.20 -4.61
N ALA A 129 5.58 -11.14 -4.10
CA ALA A 129 6.06 -10.47 -2.90
C ALA A 129 4.92 -9.77 -2.14
N ILE A 130 5.16 -9.57 -0.83
CA ILE A 130 4.28 -8.80 0.05
C ILE A 130 5.00 -7.53 0.48
N LEU A 131 4.31 -6.39 0.33
CA LEU A 131 4.79 -5.05 0.65
C LEU A 131 3.85 -4.43 1.69
N ASP A 132 4.33 -4.25 2.89
CA ASP A 132 3.55 -3.76 4.02
C ASP A 132 3.96 -2.32 4.38
N PHE A 133 2.99 -1.44 4.52
CA PHE A 133 3.17 -0.04 4.83
C PHE A 133 2.44 0.31 6.13
N ARG A 134 3.19 0.81 7.09
CA ARG A 134 2.66 1.24 8.39
C ARG A 134 3.13 2.64 8.69
N MET A 135 2.28 3.43 9.33
CA MET A 135 2.64 4.79 9.73
C MET A 135 2.19 5.12 11.14
N GLY A 136 3.02 5.88 11.84
CA GLY A 136 2.67 6.70 12.97
C GLY A 136 2.33 8.14 12.54
N LEU A 137 2.58 9.12 13.39
CA LEU A 137 2.39 10.54 13.06
C LEU A 137 3.58 11.09 12.27
N SER A 138 4.78 11.04 12.85
CA SER A 138 6.01 11.60 12.27
C SER A 138 6.91 10.56 11.61
N ASP A 139 6.70 9.30 11.89
CA ASP A 139 7.49 8.18 11.41
C ASP A 139 6.61 7.15 10.70
N ALA A 140 7.23 6.37 9.83
CA ALA A 140 6.57 5.27 9.16
C ALA A 140 7.55 4.16 8.81
N GLN A 141 6.99 3.01 8.50
CA GLN A 141 7.73 1.78 8.23
C GLN A 141 7.21 1.13 6.96
N HIS A 142 8.14 0.69 6.14
CA HIS A 142 7.86 -0.19 5.03
C HIS A 142 8.59 -1.51 5.24
N TYR A 143 7.86 -2.60 5.12
CA TYR A 143 8.41 -3.96 5.12
C TYR A 143 8.13 -4.61 3.78
N MET A 144 9.10 -5.39 3.30
CA MET A 144 8.94 -6.18 2.10
C MET A 144 9.46 -7.59 2.31
N ALA A 145 8.74 -8.57 1.78
CA ALA A 145 9.13 -9.96 1.79
C ALA A 145 8.89 -10.60 0.41
N ASP A 146 9.93 -11.20 -0.14
CA ASP A 146 9.80 -12.16 -1.25
C ASP A 146 9.03 -13.38 -0.72
N ASN A 147 7.90 -13.70 -1.34
CA ASN A 147 7.04 -14.80 -0.87
C ASN A 147 7.63 -16.20 -1.14
N GLN A 148 8.66 -16.28 -1.94
CA GLN A 148 9.40 -17.52 -2.17
C GLN A 148 10.51 -17.77 -1.12
N ASP A 149 10.82 -16.75 -0.28
CA ASP A 149 11.72 -16.86 0.86
C ASP A 149 10.94 -16.99 2.18
N GLU A 150 10.82 -18.22 2.69
CA GLU A 150 10.09 -18.48 3.94
C GLU A 150 10.68 -17.69 5.14
N LYS A 151 11.99 -17.43 5.15
CA LYS A 151 12.60 -16.63 6.22
C LYS A 151 12.20 -15.17 6.14
N ALA A 152 12.02 -14.63 4.94
CA ALA A 152 11.54 -13.27 4.73
C ALA A 152 10.08 -13.13 5.22
N ILE A 153 9.23 -14.10 4.88
CA ILE A 153 7.82 -14.11 5.34
C ILE A 153 7.74 -14.25 6.87
N ASN A 154 8.53 -15.13 7.48
CA ASN A 154 8.53 -15.28 8.93
C ASN A 154 9.01 -13.99 9.60
N ARG A 155 10.06 -13.32 9.11
CA ARG A 155 10.48 -12.00 9.59
C ARG A 155 9.36 -10.95 9.50
N LEU A 156 8.62 -10.93 8.40
CA LEU A 156 7.47 -10.03 8.26
C LEU A 156 6.39 -10.33 9.31
N LEU A 157 6.07 -11.60 9.54
CA LEU A 157 5.10 -12.03 10.56
C LEU A 157 5.56 -11.66 11.98
N ASP A 158 6.86 -11.80 12.28
CA ASP A 158 7.43 -11.44 13.59
C ASP A 158 7.23 -9.94 13.90
N THR A 159 7.20 -9.07 12.87
CA THR A 159 6.88 -7.64 13.04
C THR A 159 5.41 -7.36 13.34
N MET A 160 4.55 -8.35 13.31
CA MET A 160 3.10 -8.26 13.54
C MET A 160 2.69 -8.96 14.85
N ASP A 161 3.63 -9.23 15.78
CA ASP A 161 3.35 -9.94 17.02
C ASP A 161 2.83 -9.00 18.13
N PHE A 162 1.73 -8.29 17.80
CA PHE A 162 0.95 -7.45 18.69
C PHE A 162 -0.49 -7.35 18.19
N THR A 163 -1.41 -6.97 19.05
CA THR A 163 -2.84 -6.88 18.73
C THR A 163 -3.20 -5.54 18.09
N HIS A 164 -4.35 -5.49 17.42
CA HIS A 164 -4.89 -4.24 16.89
C HIS A 164 -5.18 -3.20 18.00
N GLU A 165 -5.60 -3.65 19.18
CA GLU A 165 -5.85 -2.78 20.34
C GLU A 165 -4.55 -2.14 20.84
N GLU A 166 -3.46 -2.90 20.93
CA GLU A 166 -2.13 -2.38 21.29
C GLU A 166 -1.62 -1.37 20.24
N ALA A 167 -1.81 -1.68 18.95
CA ALA A 167 -1.47 -0.75 17.86
C ALA A 167 -2.24 0.57 17.98
N LYS A 168 -3.57 0.51 18.23
CA LYS A 168 -4.40 1.69 18.43
C LYS A 168 -3.99 2.53 19.64
N ALA A 169 -3.66 1.88 20.74
CA ALA A 169 -3.24 2.57 21.95
C ALA A 169 -1.91 3.33 21.79
N ALA A 170 -1.06 2.89 20.86
CA ALA A 170 0.23 3.53 20.57
C ALA A 170 0.11 4.75 19.63
N LEU A 171 -1.02 4.92 18.91
CA LEU A 171 -1.19 6.02 17.97
C LEU A 171 -1.63 7.31 18.69
N PRO A 172 -1.02 8.46 18.36
CA PRO A 172 -1.48 9.74 18.87
C PRO A 172 -2.84 10.09 18.27
N VAL A 173 -3.72 10.59 19.12
CA VAL A 173 -5.07 11.03 18.74
C VAL A 173 -5.22 12.53 18.96
N SER A 174 -6.05 13.14 18.12
CA SER A 174 -6.44 14.56 18.28
C SER A 174 -7.35 14.75 19.50
N ALA A 175 -7.60 16.00 19.86
CA ALA A 175 -8.53 16.35 20.95
C ALA A 175 -9.96 15.80 20.73
N CYS A 176 -10.35 15.50 19.50
CA CYS A 176 -11.63 14.89 19.15
C CYS A 176 -11.56 13.35 18.97
N GLY A 177 -10.43 12.71 19.33
CA GLY A 177 -10.26 11.25 19.28
C GLY A 177 -9.93 10.66 17.91
N THR A 178 -9.60 11.49 16.91
CA THR A 178 -9.20 11.04 15.58
C THR A 178 -7.71 10.72 15.55
N SER A 179 -7.32 9.56 14.99
CA SER A 179 -5.91 9.21 14.76
C SER A 179 -5.24 10.26 13.87
N LEU A 180 -4.08 10.76 14.30
CA LEU A 180 -3.33 11.76 13.57
C LEU A 180 -2.46 11.14 12.50
N SER A 181 -2.44 11.75 11.32
CA SER A 181 -1.53 11.41 10.23
C SER A 181 -1.27 12.63 9.34
N VAL A 182 -0.08 12.69 8.75
CA VAL A 182 0.34 13.85 7.96
C VAL A 182 0.94 13.42 6.63
N LEU A 183 0.64 14.17 5.57
CA LEU A 183 1.05 13.86 4.20
C LEU A 183 2.57 13.67 4.01
N PRO A 184 3.47 14.45 4.63
CA PRO A 184 4.91 14.21 4.48
C PRO A 184 5.33 12.79 4.89
N THR A 185 4.81 12.26 6.00
CA THR A 185 5.07 10.89 6.45
C THR A 185 4.53 9.87 5.46
N ILE A 186 3.28 10.06 5.01
CA ILE A 186 2.61 9.18 4.04
C ILE A 186 3.40 9.12 2.73
N TRP A 187 3.73 10.26 2.14
CA TRP A 187 4.42 10.29 0.86
C TRP A 187 5.85 9.77 0.93
N THR A 188 6.54 10.02 2.04
CA THR A 188 7.91 9.52 2.21
C THR A 188 7.94 8.00 2.28
N VAL A 189 7.07 7.37 3.07
CA VAL A 189 7.04 5.90 3.15
C VAL A 189 6.59 5.27 1.83
N ILE A 190 5.61 5.86 1.13
CA ILE A 190 5.17 5.37 -0.18
C ILE A 190 6.31 5.47 -1.18
N SER A 191 6.99 6.63 -1.26
CA SER A 191 8.12 6.82 -2.18
C SER A 191 9.24 5.82 -1.93
N ALA A 192 9.61 5.60 -0.68
CA ALA A 192 10.62 4.62 -0.30
C ALA A 192 10.22 3.18 -0.64
N GLY A 193 8.97 2.80 -0.32
CA GLY A 193 8.48 1.44 -0.60
C GLY A 193 8.28 1.18 -2.10
N VAL A 194 7.82 2.16 -2.87
CA VAL A 194 7.72 2.03 -4.34
C VAL A 194 9.10 1.98 -4.99
N ALA A 195 10.08 2.74 -4.47
CA ALA A 195 11.47 2.60 -4.94
C ALA A 195 12.02 1.20 -4.66
N ASN A 196 11.70 0.62 -3.50
CA ASN A 196 12.06 -0.75 -3.15
C ASN A 196 11.39 -1.79 -4.08
N PHE A 197 10.10 -1.61 -4.38
CA PHE A 197 9.35 -2.41 -5.35
C PHE A 197 9.99 -2.36 -6.74
N ILE A 198 10.29 -1.16 -7.26
CA ILE A 198 10.96 -0.97 -8.56
C ILE A 198 12.31 -1.70 -8.56
N ASN A 199 13.09 -1.57 -7.49
CA ASN A 199 14.38 -2.23 -7.38
C ASN A 199 14.25 -3.75 -7.39
N PHE A 200 13.27 -4.31 -6.70
CA PHE A 200 12.95 -5.73 -6.73
C PHE A 200 12.58 -6.20 -8.14
N CYS A 201 11.67 -5.52 -8.82
CA CYS A 201 11.26 -5.85 -10.19
C CYS A 201 12.42 -5.81 -11.19
N LYS A 202 13.41 -4.94 -10.97
CA LYS A 202 14.58 -4.79 -11.86
C LYS A 202 15.69 -5.77 -11.58
N THR A 203 15.92 -6.11 -10.32
CA THR A 203 17.17 -6.72 -9.87
C THR A 203 17.00 -7.93 -8.94
N ASN A 204 15.79 -8.25 -8.54
CA ASN A 204 15.46 -9.20 -7.48
C ASN A 204 16.11 -8.85 -6.11
N LYS A 205 16.53 -7.59 -5.92
CA LYS A 205 17.09 -7.12 -4.65
C LYS A 205 16.14 -6.12 -4.02
N TYR A 206 15.98 -6.21 -2.72
CA TYR A 206 15.12 -5.34 -1.95
C TYR A 206 15.63 -5.15 -0.53
N LYS A 207 15.07 -4.19 0.19
CA LYS A 207 15.27 -3.97 1.61
C LYS A 207 14.09 -4.59 2.38
N HIS A 208 14.40 -5.39 3.40
CA HIS A 208 13.36 -6.00 4.23
C HIS A 208 12.60 -4.98 5.06
N THR A 209 13.30 -3.95 5.53
CA THR A 209 12.75 -2.91 6.38
C THR A 209 13.30 -1.56 5.93
N ILE A 210 12.41 -0.59 5.79
CA ILE A 210 12.75 0.82 5.59
C ILE A 210 12.02 1.62 6.65
N LEU A 211 12.78 2.36 7.47
CA LEU A 211 12.25 3.27 8.48
C LEU A 211 12.40 4.70 7.96
N VAL A 212 11.34 5.49 8.07
CA VAL A 212 11.36 6.89 7.62
C VAL A 212 10.85 7.82 8.71
N ASN A 213 11.52 8.95 8.89
CA ASN A 213 11.03 10.11 9.63
C ASN A 213 11.40 11.37 8.84
N PRO A 214 10.47 11.93 8.03
CA PRO A 214 10.77 13.08 7.18
C PRO A 214 11.11 14.35 7.97
N PHE A 215 10.64 14.46 9.22
CA PHE A 215 10.89 15.64 10.05
C PHE A 215 12.31 15.66 10.65
N GLU A 216 12.91 14.48 10.77
CA GLU A 216 14.31 14.32 11.21
C GLU A 216 15.24 13.98 10.03
N SER A 217 14.71 13.99 8.80
CA SER A 217 15.46 13.62 7.57
C SER A 217 16.07 12.22 7.63
N ILE A 218 15.39 11.29 8.31
CA ILE A 218 15.84 9.89 8.46
C ILE A 218 15.19 9.02 7.39
N VAL A 219 16.02 8.23 6.71
CA VAL A 219 15.62 7.09 5.87
C VAL A 219 16.65 5.99 6.08
N ASP A 220 16.35 5.03 6.94
CA ASP A 220 17.19 3.88 7.22
C ASP A 220 16.64 2.62 6.53
N ALA A 221 17.53 1.80 5.93
CA ALA A 221 17.12 0.65 5.14
C ALA A 221 18.01 -0.59 5.38
N PHE A 222 17.39 -1.71 5.75
CA PHE A 222 18.05 -2.96 6.17
C PHE A 222 17.67 -4.15 5.29
#